data_6fe360ff90a43bad72189b182203379f
#
_entry.id   6fe360ff90a43bad72189b182203379f
#
_cell.length_a   1.000
_cell.length_b   1.000
_cell.length_c   1.000
_cell.angle_alpha   90.00
_cell.angle_beta   90.00
_cell.angle_gamma   90.00
#
_symmetry.space_group_name_H-M   'P 1'
#
loop_
_entity.id
_entity.type
_entity.pdbx_description
1 polymer ?
#
loop_
_entity_poly.entity_id
_entity_poly.type
_entity_poly.pdbx_seq_one_letter_code
_entity_poly.pdbx_strand_id
1 'polypeptide(L)'
;MEHIIRQYTLESGALEAEYIEEYFTEFRNKKTAAEIIARLKDREHLILLSMAEDDDGVLMPVAYKIGHELRAQEVSIQLAELVTELRDVVEFSNRKIFYSWIGGTRDQWRGQGRYRALTEQQEEWAHAHGFHELVVKTKNKFYPMRATLDHLSFDVVKFQRHLRDNRESKVYLSKKIGAEVLNQHQTSRSVVQAA
;
A
#
# COMPACT_ATOMS: atom_id res chain seq x y z
N MET A 1 11.45 -5.46 -16.42
CA MET A 1 11.15 -4.04 -16.82
C MET A 1 11.36 -3.19 -15.57
N GLU A 2 12.24 -2.23 -15.64
CA GLU A 2 12.51 -1.33 -14.52
C GLU A 2 11.38 -0.28 -14.45
N HIS A 3 10.82 -0.09 -13.25
CA HIS A 3 9.75 0.88 -13.02
C HIS A 3 10.34 2.14 -12.42
N ILE A 4 10.03 3.30 -12.98
CA ILE A 4 10.37 4.58 -12.38
C ILE A 4 9.42 4.79 -11.21
N ILE A 5 9.92 4.68 -9.97
CA ILE A 5 9.14 4.91 -8.76
C ILE A 5 9.70 6.15 -8.06
N ARG A 6 8.81 7.07 -7.75
CA ARG A 6 9.10 8.28 -6.97
C ARG A 6 8.42 8.18 -5.61
N GLN A 7 9.13 8.62 -4.56
CA GLN A 7 8.60 8.62 -3.20
C GLN A 7 8.55 10.03 -2.63
N TYR A 8 7.49 10.28 -1.88
CA TYR A 8 7.17 11.59 -1.33
C TYR A 8 6.58 11.48 0.08
N THR A 9 6.65 12.59 0.78
CA THR A 9 5.92 12.86 2.02
C THR A 9 5.24 14.21 1.93
N LEU A 10 4.30 14.53 2.81
CA LEU A 10 3.66 15.86 2.83
C LEU A 10 4.63 17.01 3.15
N GLU A 11 5.82 16.71 3.66
CA GLU A 11 6.88 17.71 3.86
C GLU A 11 7.39 18.31 2.56
N SER A 12 7.36 17.55 1.46
CA SER A 12 7.69 18.02 0.12
C SER A 12 6.55 18.77 -0.58
N GLY A 13 5.37 18.82 0.04
CA GLY A 13 4.16 19.43 -0.49
C GLY A 13 3.01 18.43 -0.66
N ALA A 14 1.88 18.90 -1.14
CA ALA A 14 0.67 18.10 -1.31
C ALA A 14 0.35 17.78 -2.78
N LEU A 15 1.22 18.16 -3.72
CA LEU A 15 0.99 18.05 -5.17
C LEU A 15 0.74 16.59 -5.60
N GLU A 16 1.40 15.64 -4.97
CA GLU A 16 1.21 14.21 -5.26
C GLU A 16 -0.18 13.71 -4.90
N ALA A 17 -0.81 14.30 -3.87
CA ALA A 17 -2.19 13.98 -3.53
C ALA A 17 -3.16 14.53 -4.58
N GLU A 18 -2.88 15.71 -5.14
CA GLU A 18 -3.65 16.29 -6.25
C GLU A 18 -3.49 15.46 -7.53
N TYR A 19 -2.28 15.01 -7.84
CA TYR A 19 -2.04 14.09 -8.97
C TYR A 19 -2.81 12.77 -8.82
N ILE A 20 -2.88 12.21 -7.61
CA ILE A 20 -3.66 10.99 -7.37
C ILE A 20 -5.16 11.26 -7.59
N GLU A 21 -5.68 12.39 -7.15
CA GLU A 21 -7.07 12.76 -7.40
C GLU A 21 -7.34 12.99 -8.89
N GLU A 22 -6.43 13.63 -9.63
CA GLU A 22 -6.59 13.98 -11.04
C GLU A 22 -6.47 12.77 -11.96
N TYR A 23 -5.38 11.99 -11.82
CA TYR A 23 -5.01 10.94 -12.78
C TYR A 23 -5.67 9.58 -12.54
N PHE A 24 -6.26 9.33 -11.36
CA PHE A 24 -6.85 8.03 -11.02
C PHE A 24 -8.39 8.10 -10.95
N THR A 25 -9.01 8.58 -12.03
CA THR A 25 -10.45 8.82 -12.13
C THR A 25 -11.27 7.54 -12.31
N GLU A 26 -10.68 6.46 -12.82
CA GLU A 26 -11.33 5.17 -13.01
C GLU A 26 -11.67 4.42 -11.71
N PHE A 27 -11.15 4.86 -10.58
CA PHE A 27 -11.41 4.21 -9.29
C PHE A 27 -12.71 4.69 -8.66
N ARG A 28 -13.66 3.77 -8.48
CA ARG A 28 -15.01 4.04 -7.96
C ARG A 28 -15.05 4.72 -6.59
N ASN A 29 -14.06 4.43 -5.74
CA ASN A 29 -13.94 4.96 -4.38
C ASN A 29 -12.60 5.68 -4.20
N LYS A 30 -12.24 6.53 -5.15
CA LYS A 30 -11.03 7.33 -5.02
C LYS A 30 -11.12 8.27 -3.83
N LYS A 31 -9.97 8.59 -3.26
CA LYS A 31 -9.84 9.60 -2.22
C LYS A 31 -9.52 10.95 -2.86
N THR A 32 -10.10 12.01 -2.32
CA THR A 32 -9.72 13.37 -2.69
C THR A 32 -8.35 13.72 -2.11
N ALA A 33 -7.67 14.71 -2.68
CA ALA A 33 -6.42 15.24 -2.14
C ALA A 33 -6.60 15.69 -0.68
N ALA A 34 -7.69 16.38 -0.37
CA ALA A 34 -8.01 16.81 0.99
C ALA A 34 -8.15 15.64 1.98
N GLU A 35 -8.81 14.54 1.59
CA GLU A 35 -8.92 13.33 2.41
C GLU A 35 -7.56 12.65 2.63
N ILE A 36 -6.71 12.63 1.59
CA ILE A 36 -5.35 12.07 1.68
C ILE A 36 -4.53 12.90 2.65
N ILE A 37 -4.47 14.22 2.45
CA ILE A 37 -3.72 15.15 3.30
C ILE A 37 -4.19 15.05 4.76
N ALA A 38 -5.51 15.11 5.00
CA ALA A 38 -6.07 15.01 6.34
C ALA A 38 -5.73 13.68 7.03
N ARG A 39 -5.63 12.58 6.28
CA ARG A 39 -5.26 11.27 6.80
C ARG A 39 -3.77 11.17 7.15
N LEU A 40 -2.90 11.76 6.36
CA LEU A 40 -1.45 11.65 6.50
C LEU A 40 -0.86 12.68 7.46
N LYS A 41 -1.58 13.78 7.70
CA LYS A 41 -1.15 14.83 8.62
C LYS A 41 -0.84 14.25 10.01
N ASP A 42 0.23 14.75 10.62
CA ASP A 42 0.67 14.44 11.99
C ASP A 42 1.03 12.95 12.24
N ARG A 43 1.35 12.21 11.17
CA ARG A 43 1.82 10.82 11.26
C ARG A 43 2.90 10.51 10.23
N GLU A 44 3.73 9.56 10.53
CA GLU A 44 4.72 9.06 9.57
C GLU A 44 4.03 8.37 8.40
N HIS A 45 4.40 8.72 7.18
CA HIS A 45 3.69 8.27 5.98
C HIS A 45 4.60 8.22 4.76
N LEU A 46 4.14 7.52 3.74
CA LEU A 46 4.79 7.40 2.45
C LEU A 46 3.76 7.47 1.32
N ILE A 47 4.06 8.27 0.31
CA ILE A 47 3.36 8.30 -0.98
C ILE A 47 4.33 7.80 -2.05
N LEU A 48 3.93 6.77 -2.79
CA LEU A 48 4.68 6.23 -3.91
C LEU A 48 3.90 6.45 -5.20
N LEU A 49 4.58 6.95 -6.22
CA LEU A 49 4.06 7.07 -7.59
C LEU A 49 4.94 6.25 -8.54
N SER A 50 4.34 5.31 -9.27
CA SER A 50 4.99 4.68 -10.41
C SER A 50 4.69 5.50 -11.64
N MET A 51 5.74 5.94 -12.31
CA MET A 51 5.67 6.82 -13.48
C MET A 51 5.87 6.01 -14.77
N ALA A 52 5.25 6.44 -15.85
CA ALA A 52 5.52 5.99 -17.22
C ALA A 52 5.28 7.12 -18.20
N GLU A 53 5.89 7.03 -19.35
CA GLU A 53 5.62 7.93 -20.47
C GLU A 53 4.32 7.50 -21.18
N ASP A 54 3.52 8.49 -21.55
CA ASP A 54 2.38 8.29 -22.45
C ASP A 54 2.82 8.25 -23.92
N ASP A 55 1.86 8.19 -24.84
CA ASP A 55 2.11 8.12 -26.28
C ASP A 55 2.78 9.40 -26.81
N ASP A 56 2.69 10.51 -26.11
CA ASP A 56 3.32 11.79 -26.44
C ASP A 56 4.69 11.96 -25.76
N GLY A 57 5.17 10.96 -25.04
CA GLY A 57 6.44 10.98 -24.30
C GLY A 57 6.38 11.78 -23.00
N VAL A 58 5.19 12.10 -22.49
CA VAL A 58 5.01 12.82 -21.23
C VAL A 58 4.99 11.84 -20.06
N LEU A 59 5.87 12.09 -19.10
CA LEU A 59 5.96 11.28 -17.88
C LEU A 59 4.78 11.56 -16.95
N MET A 60 3.93 10.55 -16.72
CA MET A 60 2.72 10.65 -15.93
C MET A 60 2.61 9.56 -14.85
N PRO A 61 1.86 9.78 -13.75
CA PRO A 61 1.62 8.76 -12.75
C PRO A 61 0.64 7.69 -13.29
N VAL A 62 1.04 6.43 -13.24
CA VAL A 62 0.26 5.29 -13.76
C VAL A 62 -0.11 4.26 -12.70
N ALA A 63 0.57 4.30 -11.55
CA ALA A 63 0.17 3.58 -10.35
C ALA A 63 0.61 4.34 -9.11
N TYR A 64 -0.10 4.14 -8.01
CA TYR A 64 0.25 4.75 -6.73
C TYR A 64 0.06 3.79 -5.56
N LYS A 65 0.72 4.08 -4.45
CA LYS A 65 0.53 3.40 -3.18
C LYS A 65 0.80 4.36 -2.03
N ILE A 66 -0.12 4.43 -1.09
CA ILE A 66 -0.01 5.27 0.11
C ILE A 66 -0.12 4.39 1.34
N GLY A 67 0.72 4.66 2.31
CA GLY A 67 0.63 4.07 3.62
C GLY A 67 1.08 5.03 4.71
N HIS A 68 0.74 4.70 5.93
CA HIS A 68 1.04 5.53 7.09
C HIS A 68 1.13 4.71 8.38
N GLU A 69 1.71 5.29 9.40
CA GLU A 69 1.72 4.74 10.76
C GLU A 69 0.28 4.44 11.22
N LEU A 70 0.09 3.27 11.83
CA LEU A 70 -1.12 2.88 12.53
C LEU A 70 -0.81 2.74 14.03
N ARG A 71 -1.39 3.59 14.84
CA ARG A 71 -1.12 3.67 16.28
C ARG A 71 -2.07 2.80 17.08
N ALA A 72 -1.61 2.31 18.22
CA ALA A 72 -2.46 1.55 19.16
C ALA A 72 -3.69 2.33 19.64
N GLN A 73 -3.58 3.67 19.69
CA GLN A 73 -4.65 4.60 20.03
C GLN A 73 -4.84 5.58 18.88
N GLU A 74 -5.99 5.49 18.22
CA GLU A 74 -6.34 6.33 17.08
C GLU A 74 -7.53 7.24 17.42
N VAL A 75 -7.44 8.50 17.01
CA VAL A 75 -8.52 9.48 17.19
C VAL A 75 -9.61 9.31 16.12
N SER A 76 -9.23 8.93 14.91
CA SER A 76 -10.18 8.68 13.82
C SER A 76 -10.97 7.41 14.10
N ILE A 77 -12.30 7.49 14.10
CA ILE A 77 -13.21 6.36 14.31
C ILE A 77 -12.84 5.19 13.38
N GLN A 78 -12.61 5.45 12.10
CA GLN A 78 -12.28 4.42 11.12
C GLN A 78 -10.97 3.70 11.42
N LEU A 79 -9.97 4.41 11.94
CA LEU A 79 -8.69 3.80 12.31
C LEU A 79 -8.79 3.09 13.68
N ALA A 80 -9.55 3.64 14.63
CA ALA A 80 -9.82 2.99 15.90
C ALA A 80 -10.55 1.65 15.70
N GLU A 81 -11.54 1.60 14.79
CA GLU A 81 -12.17 0.35 14.38
C GLU A 81 -11.17 -0.64 13.77
N LEU A 82 -10.29 -0.16 12.88
CA LEU A 82 -9.25 -1.00 12.29
C LEU A 82 -8.31 -1.58 13.34
N VAL A 83 -7.85 -0.76 14.28
CA VAL A 83 -7.00 -1.20 15.40
C VAL A 83 -7.74 -2.23 16.25
N THR A 84 -9.02 -2.00 16.56
CA THR A 84 -9.85 -2.94 17.32
C THR A 84 -9.94 -4.29 16.61
N GLU A 85 -10.15 -4.29 15.28
CA GLU A 85 -10.20 -5.52 14.49
C GLU A 85 -8.85 -6.26 14.42
N LEU A 86 -7.74 -5.57 14.51
CA LEU A 86 -6.41 -6.16 14.39
C LEU A 86 -5.77 -6.53 15.74
N ARG A 87 -6.30 -6.05 16.87
CA ARG A 87 -5.67 -6.15 18.21
C ARG A 87 -5.36 -7.58 18.64
N ASP A 88 -6.15 -8.55 18.20
CA ASP A 88 -5.97 -9.97 18.57
C ASP A 88 -4.91 -10.69 17.72
N VAL A 89 -4.49 -10.07 16.59
CA VAL A 89 -3.62 -10.70 15.58
C VAL A 89 -2.39 -9.88 15.24
N VAL A 90 -2.33 -8.61 15.64
CA VAL A 90 -1.20 -7.69 15.44
C VAL A 90 -0.79 -7.11 16.79
N GLU A 91 0.49 -7.15 17.11
CA GLU A 91 1.04 -6.60 18.33
C GLU A 91 1.34 -5.10 18.19
N PHE A 92 0.60 -4.27 18.93
CA PHE A 92 0.78 -2.81 18.93
C PHE A 92 1.66 -2.30 20.08
N SER A 93 1.84 -3.08 21.16
CA SER A 93 2.44 -2.57 22.41
C SER A 93 3.92 -2.21 22.26
N ASN A 94 4.67 -3.02 21.50
CA ASN A 94 6.12 -2.91 21.34
C ASN A 94 6.55 -2.85 19.88
N ARG A 95 5.59 -2.62 18.97
CA ARG A 95 5.84 -2.63 17.53
C ARG A 95 5.26 -1.39 16.87
N LYS A 96 6.02 -0.86 15.94
CA LYS A 96 5.60 0.20 15.05
C LYS A 96 4.94 -0.42 13.82
N ILE A 97 3.66 -0.14 13.60
CA ILE A 97 2.85 -0.77 12.57
C ILE A 97 2.63 0.20 11.42
N PHE A 98 2.85 -0.26 10.19
CA PHE A 98 2.60 0.50 8.98
C PHE A 98 1.34 -0.01 8.27
N TYR A 99 0.36 0.86 8.10
CA TYR A 99 -0.86 0.57 7.36
C TYR A 99 -0.70 0.94 5.88
N SER A 100 -0.60 -0.06 5.02
CA SER A 100 -0.65 0.08 3.58
C SER A 100 -2.11 0.37 3.16
N TRP A 101 -2.46 1.65 3.17
CA TRP A 101 -3.84 2.13 3.21
C TRP A 101 -4.57 2.04 1.87
N ILE A 102 -4.08 2.74 0.85
CA ILE A 102 -4.68 2.80 -0.48
C ILE A 102 -3.63 2.66 -1.57
N GLY A 103 -4.06 2.20 -2.72
CA GLY A 103 -3.23 2.12 -3.91
C GLY A 103 -4.07 1.72 -5.12
N GLY A 104 -3.54 1.97 -6.28
CA GLY A 104 -4.18 1.63 -7.53
C GLY A 104 -3.22 1.65 -8.70
N THR A 105 -3.57 0.92 -9.75
CA THR A 105 -2.89 0.93 -11.05
C THR A 105 -3.92 1.19 -12.12
N ARG A 106 -3.70 2.18 -12.96
CA ARG A 106 -4.58 2.52 -14.08
C ARG A 106 -4.77 1.31 -15.00
N ASP A 107 -5.95 1.17 -15.56
CA ASP A 107 -6.40 -0.05 -16.23
C ASP A 107 -5.42 -0.53 -17.31
N GLN A 108 -4.98 0.36 -18.19
CA GLN A 108 -4.03 0.07 -19.27
C GLN A 108 -2.61 -0.33 -18.79
N TRP A 109 -2.29 -0.07 -17.52
CA TRP A 109 -0.99 -0.34 -16.91
C TRP A 109 -1.00 -1.52 -15.94
N ARG A 110 -2.13 -2.26 -15.87
CA ARG A 110 -2.25 -3.47 -15.05
C ARG A 110 -1.48 -4.64 -15.66
N GLY A 111 -1.19 -5.65 -14.84
CA GLY A 111 -0.47 -6.84 -15.27
C GLY A 111 1.03 -6.67 -15.53
N GLN A 112 1.57 -5.47 -15.32
CA GLN A 112 2.99 -5.13 -15.56
C GLN A 112 3.86 -5.16 -14.30
N GLY A 113 3.37 -5.74 -13.19
CA GLY A 113 4.12 -5.83 -11.94
C GLY A 113 4.24 -4.53 -11.12
N ARG A 114 3.61 -3.42 -11.55
CA ARG A 114 3.75 -2.11 -10.89
C ARG A 114 3.29 -2.12 -9.43
N TYR A 115 2.15 -2.76 -9.15
CA TYR A 115 1.65 -2.87 -7.77
C TYR A 115 2.62 -3.65 -6.87
N ARG A 116 3.24 -4.71 -7.41
CA ARG A 116 4.27 -5.47 -6.72
C ARG A 116 5.48 -4.60 -6.41
N ALA A 117 6.04 -3.91 -7.40
CA ALA A 117 7.20 -3.04 -7.23
C ALA A 117 6.94 -1.91 -6.20
N LEU A 118 5.75 -1.30 -6.22
CA LEU A 118 5.34 -0.32 -5.21
C LEU A 118 5.23 -0.94 -3.80
N THR A 119 4.80 -2.20 -3.69
CA THR A 119 4.70 -2.87 -2.39
C THR A 119 6.08 -3.19 -1.84
N GLU A 120 6.99 -3.72 -2.66
CA GLU A 120 8.38 -3.98 -2.29
C GLU A 120 9.09 -2.68 -1.84
N GLN A 121 8.92 -1.59 -2.57
CA GLN A 121 9.47 -0.28 -2.18
C GLN A 121 8.87 0.24 -0.86
N GLN A 122 7.58 0.01 -0.63
CA GLN A 122 6.93 0.39 0.63
C GLN A 122 7.47 -0.44 1.81
N GLU A 123 7.74 -1.73 1.63
CA GLU A 123 8.35 -2.59 2.65
C GLU A 123 9.77 -2.14 2.99
N GLU A 124 10.59 -1.83 1.98
CA GLU A 124 11.95 -1.31 2.15
C GLU A 124 11.95 0.01 2.94
N TRP A 125 11.07 0.93 2.56
CA TRP A 125 10.94 2.21 3.24
C TRP A 125 10.48 2.04 4.70
N ALA A 126 9.47 1.23 4.92
CA ALA A 126 8.93 0.98 6.25
C ALA A 126 9.98 0.34 7.17
N HIS A 127 10.75 -0.61 6.66
CA HIS A 127 11.86 -1.21 7.42
C HIS A 127 12.91 -0.16 7.79
N ALA A 128 13.33 0.69 6.83
CA ALA A 128 14.31 1.75 7.07
C ALA A 128 13.84 2.80 8.10
N HIS A 129 12.52 2.96 8.27
CA HIS A 129 11.90 3.87 9.24
C HIS A 129 11.49 3.17 10.56
N GLY A 130 11.99 1.94 10.80
CA GLY A 130 11.80 1.22 12.05
C GLY A 130 10.41 0.63 12.25
N PHE A 131 9.62 0.48 11.19
CA PHE A 131 8.40 -0.28 11.26
C PHE A 131 8.70 -1.78 11.33
N HIS A 132 7.88 -2.51 12.09
CA HIS A 132 8.08 -3.92 12.35
C HIS A 132 7.13 -4.82 11.56
N GLU A 133 6.00 -4.27 11.15
CA GLU A 133 4.94 -5.02 10.48
C GLU A 133 4.14 -4.11 9.56
N LEU A 134 3.80 -4.61 8.36
CA LEU A 134 2.84 -4.00 7.46
C LEU A 134 1.49 -4.68 7.60
N VAL A 135 0.42 -3.89 7.62
CA VAL A 135 -0.96 -4.39 7.59
C VAL A 135 -1.70 -3.84 6.37
N VAL A 136 -2.56 -4.65 5.79
CA VAL A 136 -3.41 -4.31 4.65
C VAL A 136 -4.84 -4.71 4.97
N LYS A 137 -5.80 -3.83 4.70
CA LYS A 137 -7.23 -4.15 4.72
C LYS A 137 -7.78 -4.06 3.30
N THR A 138 -8.42 -5.11 2.83
CA THR A 138 -9.00 -5.16 1.50
C THR A 138 -10.34 -5.89 1.50
N LYS A 139 -10.97 -5.98 0.33
CA LYS A 139 -12.17 -6.81 0.13
C LYS A 139 -11.82 -8.08 -0.62
N ASN A 140 -12.58 -9.13 -0.34
CA ASN A 140 -12.37 -10.45 -0.93
C ASN A 140 -12.40 -10.43 -2.47
N LYS A 141 -13.15 -9.53 -3.09
CA LYS A 141 -13.28 -9.37 -4.55
C LYS A 141 -12.01 -8.89 -5.27
N PHE A 142 -11.05 -8.33 -4.57
CA PHE A 142 -9.81 -7.83 -5.19
C PHE A 142 -8.76 -8.94 -5.33
N TYR A 143 -9.12 -10.00 -6.06
CA TYR A 143 -8.27 -11.19 -6.25
C TYR A 143 -6.88 -10.92 -6.80
N PRO A 144 -6.68 -10.08 -7.84
CA PRO A 144 -5.33 -9.82 -8.36
C PRO A 144 -4.41 -9.18 -7.32
N MET A 145 -4.93 -8.23 -6.54
CA MET A 145 -4.19 -7.59 -5.47
C MET A 145 -3.84 -8.60 -4.37
N ARG A 146 -4.81 -9.44 -3.96
CA ARG A 146 -4.58 -10.47 -2.93
C ARG A 146 -3.56 -11.50 -3.37
N ALA A 147 -3.61 -11.96 -4.64
CA ALA A 147 -2.62 -12.85 -5.21
C ALA A 147 -1.21 -12.24 -5.19
N THR A 148 -1.09 -10.95 -5.52
CA THR A 148 0.20 -10.26 -5.44
C THR A 148 0.71 -10.20 -3.99
N LEU A 149 -0.14 -9.92 -3.01
CA LEU A 149 0.25 -9.88 -1.60
C LEU A 149 0.63 -11.26 -1.08
N ASP A 150 -0.07 -12.32 -1.50
CA ASP A 150 0.28 -13.71 -1.20
C ASP A 150 1.67 -14.07 -1.73
N HIS A 151 1.97 -13.74 -2.99
CA HIS A 151 3.29 -13.92 -3.60
C HIS A 151 4.39 -13.08 -2.91
N LEU A 152 4.04 -12.02 -2.22
CA LEU A 152 4.93 -11.21 -1.39
C LEU A 152 4.94 -11.67 0.07
N SER A 153 4.38 -12.86 0.37
CA SER A 153 4.37 -13.48 1.70
C SER A 153 3.62 -12.67 2.77
N PHE A 154 2.51 -12.04 2.38
CA PHE A 154 1.56 -11.51 3.33
C PHE A 154 0.60 -12.62 3.79
N ASP A 155 0.49 -12.80 5.09
CA ASP A 155 -0.44 -13.74 5.69
C ASP A 155 -1.84 -13.15 5.84
N VAL A 156 -2.89 -13.92 5.58
CA VAL A 156 -4.26 -13.55 5.95
C VAL A 156 -4.43 -13.78 7.44
N VAL A 157 -4.42 -12.71 8.22
CA VAL A 157 -4.50 -12.76 9.69
C VAL A 157 -5.94 -12.69 10.22
N LYS A 158 -6.87 -12.13 9.43
CA LYS A 158 -8.28 -12.09 9.78
C LYS A 158 -9.17 -12.02 8.55
N PHE A 159 -10.30 -12.70 8.61
CA PHE A 159 -11.35 -12.68 7.58
C PHE A 159 -12.70 -12.37 8.22
N GLN A 160 -13.31 -11.26 7.83
CA GLN A 160 -14.62 -10.85 8.31
C GLN A 160 -15.65 -11.04 7.21
N ARG A 161 -16.45 -12.10 7.36
CA ARG A 161 -17.46 -12.49 6.38
C ARG A 161 -18.57 -11.45 6.27
N HIS A 162 -18.88 -11.05 5.02
CA HIS A 162 -20.08 -10.27 4.73
C HIS A 162 -21.27 -11.22 4.54
N LEU A 163 -22.37 -10.97 5.25
CA LEU A 163 -23.51 -11.91 5.36
C LEU A 163 -24.22 -12.20 4.03
N ARG A 164 -24.27 -11.21 3.12
CA ARG A 164 -25.04 -11.30 1.87
C ARG A 164 -24.19 -11.56 0.63
N ASP A 165 -22.95 -11.09 0.63
CA ASP A 165 -22.05 -11.20 -0.52
C ASP A 165 -20.61 -11.44 -0.05
N ASN A 166 -20.13 -12.66 -0.25
CA ASN A 166 -18.78 -13.05 0.15
C ASN A 166 -17.68 -12.20 -0.56
N ARG A 167 -17.97 -11.61 -1.72
CA ARG A 167 -17.04 -10.72 -2.44
C ARG A 167 -16.77 -9.42 -1.65
N GLU A 168 -17.73 -8.97 -0.85
CA GLU A 168 -17.62 -7.78 0.00
C GLU A 168 -17.01 -8.07 1.39
N SER A 169 -16.72 -9.34 1.71
CA SER A 169 -16.03 -9.74 2.94
C SER A 169 -14.70 -8.99 3.06
N LYS A 170 -14.39 -8.56 4.28
CA LYS A 170 -13.13 -7.87 4.57
C LYS A 170 -12.03 -8.89 4.82
N VAL A 171 -10.87 -8.64 4.25
CA VAL A 171 -9.67 -9.46 4.40
C VAL A 171 -8.58 -8.58 4.98
N TYR A 172 -8.02 -9.01 6.09
CA TYR A 172 -6.90 -8.35 6.75
C TYR A 172 -5.66 -9.21 6.54
N LEU A 173 -4.63 -8.59 5.98
CA LEU A 173 -3.36 -9.26 5.73
C LEU A 173 -2.27 -8.54 6.52
N SER A 174 -1.25 -9.28 6.91
CA SER A 174 -0.11 -8.74 7.62
C SER A 174 1.18 -9.39 7.13
N LYS A 175 2.27 -8.65 7.24
CA LYS A 175 3.63 -9.15 6.98
C LYS A 175 4.58 -8.51 7.97
N LYS A 176 5.28 -9.35 8.72
CA LYS A 176 6.41 -8.90 9.54
C LYS A 176 7.56 -8.54 8.63
N ILE A 177 8.19 -7.40 8.85
CA ILE A 177 9.32 -6.91 8.06
C ILE A 177 10.59 -6.91 8.88
N GLY A 178 11.69 -7.32 8.24
CA GLY A 178 13.02 -7.40 8.82
C GLY A 178 14.06 -7.51 7.70
N ALA A 179 15.34 -7.62 8.05
CA ALA A 179 16.43 -7.71 7.08
C ALA A 179 16.26 -8.84 6.06
N GLU A 180 15.60 -9.94 6.43
CA GLU A 180 15.33 -11.08 5.54
C GLU A 180 14.41 -10.70 4.37
N VAL A 181 13.46 -9.80 4.58
CA VAL A 181 12.55 -9.31 3.52
C VAL A 181 13.33 -8.59 2.44
N LEU A 182 14.28 -7.74 2.83
CA LEU A 182 15.13 -7.00 1.88
C LEU A 182 16.00 -7.94 1.05
N ASN A 183 16.51 -9.02 1.64
CA ASN A 183 17.28 -10.03 0.93
C ASN A 183 16.43 -10.77 -0.11
N GLN A 184 15.15 -11.06 0.20
CA GLN A 184 14.22 -11.67 -0.74
C GLN A 184 13.94 -10.78 -1.96
N HIS A 185 13.77 -9.47 -1.76
CA HIS A 185 13.58 -8.51 -2.85
C HIS A 185 14.80 -8.45 -3.76
N GLN A 186 16.01 -8.41 -3.21
CA GLN A 186 17.25 -8.37 -3.98
C GLN A 186 17.44 -9.65 -4.81
N THR A 187 17.18 -10.81 -4.24
CA THR A 187 17.26 -12.10 -4.93
C THR A 187 16.27 -12.18 -6.09
N SER A 188 15.03 -11.74 -5.88
CA SER A 188 14.00 -11.71 -6.93
C SER A 188 14.36 -10.79 -8.08
N ARG A 189 14.94 -9.62 -7.80
CA ARG A 189 15.42 -8.67 -8.83
C ARG A 189 16.58 -9.25 -9.64
N SER A 190 17.53 -9.93 -9.00
CA SER A 190 18.67 -10.55 -9.67
C SER A 190 18.26 -11.67 -10.63
N VAL A 191 17.25 -12.46 -10.29
CA VAL A 191 16.71 -13.53 -11.14
C VAL A 191 16.00 -12.95 -12.37
N VAL A 192 15.28 -11.85 -12.24
CA VAL A 192 14.59 -11.18 -13.37
C VAL A 192 15.59 -10.52 -14.33
N GLN A 193 16.74 -10.06 -13.86
CA GLN A 193 17.79 -9.49 -14.71
C GLN A 193 18.63 -10.55 -15.44
N ALA A 194 18.62 -11.78 -14.97
CA ALA A 194 19.40 -12.89 -15.55
C ALA A 194 18.60 -13.74 -16.55
N ALA A 195 17.32 -13.49 -16.73
CA ALA A 195 16.40 -14.16 -17.66
C ALA A 195 16.02 -13.27 -18.85
#